data_33e61b1a48655148c348d29a9e20d4db
#
_entry.id   33e61b1a48655148c348d29a9e20d4db
#
_cell.length_a   1.000
_cell.length_b   1.000
_cell.length_c   1.000
_cell.angle_alpha   90.00
_cell.angle_beta   90.00
_cell.angle_gamma   90.00
#
_symmetry.space_group_name_H-M   'P 1'
#
loop_
_entity.id
_entity.type
_entity.pdbx_description
1 polymer ?
#
loop_
_entity_poly.entity_id
_entity_poly.type
_entity_poly.pdbx_seq_one_letter_code
_entity_poly.pdbx_strand_id
1 'polypeptide(L)'
;MTTTSFSATGAEPFAADASIEPLLSITLRVNGAQHSAMAPARRLLSDFLRGELGLTGTHVGCEHGVCGACTVLFDGEPVRSCLMFAVSAQGHDVTTVEGLGNDPSHLSPVQQAFAECHALQCGFCTPGFVMTITAFLEQHPDPTPDEAR
;
A
#
# COMPACT_ATOMS: atom_id res chain seq x y z
N MET A 1 -32.16 -46.11 -27.48
CA MET A 1 -31.46 -45.46 -26.37
C MET A 1 -29.99 -45.40 -26.75
N THR A 2 -29.55 -44.28 -27.33
CA THR A 2 -28.17 -44.06 -27.80
C THR A 2 -27.44 -43.26 -26.75
N THR A 3 -26.52 -43.88 -26.04
CA THR A 3 -25.62 -43.22 -25.08
C THR A 3 -24.51 -42.53 -25.85
N THR A 4 -24.55 -41.20 -25.89
CA THR A 4 -23.46 -40.38 -26.40
C THR A 4 -22.38 -40.28 -25.33
N SER A 5 -21.24 -40.94 -25.54
CA SER A 5 -20.06 -40.80 -24.69
C SER A 5 -19.39 -39.46 -24.98
N PHE A 6 -19.36 -38.58 -23.99
CA PHE A 6 -18.60 -37.34 -24.03
C PHE A 6 -17.12 -37.66 -23.77
N SER A 7 -16.30 -37.64 -24.81
CA SER A 7 -14.85 -37.75 -24.67
C SER A 7 -14.32 -36.41 -24.17
N ALA A 8 -13.83 -36.37 -22.93
CA ALA A 8 -13.09 -35.24 -22.40
C ALA A 8 -11.73 -35.21 -23.10
N THR A 9 -11.64 -34.36 -24.14
CA THR A 9 -10.38 -34.04 -24.79
C THR A 9 -9.52 -33.25 -23.78
N GLY A 10 -8.32 -33.78 -23.50
CA GLY A 10 -7.41 -33.30 -22.47
C GLY A 10 -7.14 -31.81 -22.57
N ALA A 11 -7.56 -31.08 -21.55
CA ALA A 11 -6.98 -29.80 -21.26
C ALA A 11 -5.54 -30.09 -20.83
N GLU A 12 -4.57 -29.74 -21.65
CA GLU A 12 -3.17 -29.66 -21.24
C GLU A 12 -3.14 -28.83 -19.94
N PRO A 13 -2.50 -29.29 -18.86
CA PRO A 13 -2.33 -28.44 -17.70
C PRO A 13 -1.53 -27.22 -18.17
N PHE A 14 -2.06 -26.04 -17.93
CA PHE A 14 -1.35 -24.79 -18.11
C PHE A 14 -0.14 -24.84 -17.16
N ALA A 15 0.93 -25.48 -17.63
CA ALA A 15 2.24 -25.41 -17.00
C ALA A 15 2.75 -24.00 -17.25
N ALA A 16 2.23 -23.04 -16.48
CA ALA A 16 2.95 -21.81 -16.25
C ALA A 16 4.26 -22.23 -15.61
N ASP A 17 5.34 -22.22 -16.41
CA ASP A 17 6.67 -22.24 -15.88
C ASP A 17 6.81 -20.96 -15.02
N ALA A 18 6.50 -21.11 -13.72
CA ALA A 18 6.56 -20.05 -12.73
C ALA A 18 8.01 -19.60 -12.44
N SER A 19 8.97 -20.14 -13.18
CA SER A 19 10.37 -20.05 -12.82
C SER A 19 11.11 -18.86 -13.41
N ILE A 20 10.53 -18.04 -14.32
CA ILE A 20 11.28 -16.93 -14.92
C ILE A 20 10.35 -15.73 -15.18
N GLU A 21 9.78 -15.17 -14.12
CA GLU A 21 9.28 -13.81 -14.24
C GLU A 21 10.50 -12.86 -14.18
N PRO A 22 10.73 -12.02 -15.20
CA PRO A 22 11.87 -11.12 -15.18
C PRO A 22 11.75 -10.13 -14.02
N LEU A 23 12.79 -10.04 -13.22
CA LEU A 23 12.90 -9.02 -12.19
C LEU A 23 13.28 -7.70 -12.86
N LEU A 24 12.56 -6.65 -12.51
CA LEU A 24 12.83 -5.28 -12.93
C LEU A 24 13.50 -4.52 -11.79
N SER A 25 14.46 -3.66 -12.12
CA SER A 25 14.98 -2.68 -11.17
C SER A 25 13.97 -1.57 -11.01
N ILE A 26 13.37 -1.47 -9.85
CA ILE A 26 12.37 -0.45 -9.51
C ILE A 26 13.06 0.57 -8.60
N THR A 27 13.05 1.84 -9.02
CA THR A 27 13.64 2.95 -8.28
C THR A 27 12.58 4.01 -8.03
N LEU A 28 12.34 4.32 -6.75
CA LEU A 28 11.38 5.35 -6.31
C LEU A 28 11.91 6.07 -5.08
N ARG A 29 11.34 7.22 -4.76
CA ARG A 29 11.62 7.88 -3.49
C ARG A 29 10.60 7.44 -2.45
N VAL A 30 11.07 7.03 -1.27
CA VAL A 30 10.20 6.69 -0.14
C VAL A 30 10.67 7.42 1.09
N ASN A 31 9.78 8.16 1.71
CA ASN A 31 10.05 8.96 2.91
C ASN A 31 11.26 9.90 2.72
N GLY A 32 11.35 10.52 1.53
CA GLY A 32 12.42 11.45 1.17
C GLY A 32 13.74 10.81 0.74
N ALA A 33 13.91 9.49 0.88
CA ALA A 33 15.11 8.77 0.46
C ALA A 33 14.86 7.97 -0.83
N GLN A 34 15.89 7.90 -1.70
CA GLN A 34 15.82 7.06 -2.90
C GLN A 34 16.11 5.61 -2.56
N HIS A 35 15.24 4.73 -3.02
CA HIS A 35 15.35 3.29 -2.87
C HIS A 35 15.33 2.60 -4.23
N SER A 36 16.11 1.52 -4.36
CA SER A 36 16.10 0.66 -5.55
C SER A 36 16.11 -0.79 -5.11
N ALA A 37 15.20 -1.58 -5.68
CA ALA A 37 15.16 -3.02 -5.44
C ALA A 37 14.71 -3.77 -6.70
N MET A 38 15.07 -5.05 -6.78
CA MET A 38 14.64 -5.93 -7.86
C MET A 38 13.33 -6.60 -7.47
N ALA A 39 12.31 -6.43 -8.29
CA ALA A 39 11.02 -7.06 -8.06
C ALA A 39 10.33 -7.44 -9.38
N PRO A 40 9.42 -8.44 -9.37
CA PRO A 40 8.59 -8.75 -10.52
C PRO A 40 7.72 -7.57 -10.94
N ALA A 41 7.42 -7.43 -12.23
CA ALA A 41 6.57 -6.34 -12.74
C ALA A 41 5.18 -6.28 -12.08
N ARG A 42 4.66 -7.43 -11.66
CA ARG A 42 3.35 -7.56 -10.98
C ARG A 42 3.40 -7.33 -9.47
N ARG A 43 4.57 -7.00 -8.89
CA ARG A 43 4.69 -6.73 -7.45
C ARG A 43 3.82 -5.54 -7.08
N LEU A 44 2.90 -5.71 -6.13
CA LEU A 44 2.09 -4.61 -5.61
C LEU A 44 2.98 -3.64 -4.81
N LEU A 45 2.62 -2.36 -4.84
CA LEU A 45 3.36 -1.34 -4.10
C LEU A 45 3.38 -1.63 -2.59
N SER A 46 2.24 -2.09 -2.03
CA SER A 46 2.17 -2.51 -0.63
C SER A 46 3.19 -3.61 -0.28
N ASP A 47 3.31 -4.61 -1.15
CA ASP A 47 4.24 -5.73 -0.91
C ASP A 47 5.69 -5.29 -1.07
N PHE A 48 5.96 -4.40 -2.04
CA PHE A 48 7.28 -3.83 -2.26
C PHE A 48 7.76 -3.02 -1.05
N LEU A 49 6.89 -2.14 -0.52
CA LEU A 49 7.20 -1.35 0.68
C LEU A 49 7.49 -2.25 1.89
N ARG A 50 6.66 -3.27 2.10
CA ARG A 50 6.77 -4.17 3.25
C ARG A 50 7.90 -5.20 3.12
N GLY A 51 8.03 -5.82 1.94
CA GLY A 51 8.94 -6.94 1.71
C GLY A 51 10.33 -6.51 1.33
N GLU A 52 10.48 -5.65 0.33
CA GLU A 52 11.77 -5.23 -0.20
C GLU A 52 12.39 -4.08 0.61
N LEU A 53 11.56 -3.15 1.13
CA LEU A 53 12.07 -2.01 1.90
C LEU A 53 11.92 -2.16 3.42
N GLY A 54 11.22 -3.17 3.91
CA GLY A 54 11.00 -3.41 5.34
C GLY A 54 10.09 -2.40 6.03
N LEU A 55 9.35 -1.57 5.27
CA LEU A 55 8.41 -0.56 5.81
C LEU A 55 7.07 -1.22 6.13
N THR A 56 6.99 -1.85 7.29
CA THR A 56 5.86 -2.69 7.70
C THR A 56 4.68 -1.93 8.28
N GLY A 57 4.80 -0.63 8.50
CA GLY A 57 3.70 0.23 8.97
C GLY A 57 2.55 0.35 7.98
N THR A 58 2.79 0.15 6.69
CA THR A 58 1.73 0.01 5.69
C THR A 58 1.05 -1.36 5.85
N HIS A 59 -0.14 -1.40 6.43
CA HIS A 59 -0.87 -2.66 6.65
C HIS A 59 -1.70 -3.07 5.44
N VAL A 60 -1.87 -4.39 5.22
CA VAL A 60 -2.67 -4.93 4.11
C VAL A 60 -3.77 -5.81 4.68
N GLY A 61 -5.04 -5.38 4.51
CA GLY A 61 -6.20 -6.08 5.08
C GLY A 61 -7.10 -6.76 4.05
N CYS A 62 -7.42 -6.10 2.94
CA CYS A 62 -8.42 -6.60 2.00
C CYS A 62 -7.92 -6.89 0.57
N GLU A 63 -6.82 -6.28 0.16
CA GLU A 63 -6.20 -6.39 -1.18
C GLU A 63 -7.12 -6.00 -2.37
N HIS A 64 -8.24 -5.30 -2.09
CA HIS A 64 -9.17 -4.81 -3.12
C HIS A 64 -9.65 -3.37 -2.85
N GLY A 65 -8.85 -2.60 -2.10
CA GLY A 65 -9.00 -1.15 -2.00
C GLY A 65 -10.08 -0.63 -1.05
N VAL A 66 -10.85 -1.51 -0.37
CA VAL A 66 -12.01 -1.12 0.44
C VAL A 66 -11.63 -0.66 1.84
N CYS A 67 -10.75 -1.41 2.55
CA CYS A 67 -10.50 -1.19 3.98
C CYS A 67 -9.64 0.05 4.30
N GLY A 68 -8.83 0.53 3.36
CA GLY A 68 -7.97 1.69 3.55
C GLY A 68 -6.69 1.47 4.36
N ALA A 69 -6.47 0.29 4.96
CA ALA A 69 -5.32 0.02 5.82
C ALA A 69 -3.96 0.22 5.11
N CYS A 70 -3.91 0.02 3.79
CA CYS A 70 -2.72 0.15 2.97
C CYS A 70 -2.53 1.56 2.35
N THR A 71 -3.21 2.59 2.88
CA THR A 71 -3.07 3.94 2.36
C THR A 71 -1.66 4.47 2.57
N VAL A 72 -1.10 5.02 1.49
CA VAL A 72 0.16 5.79 1.47
C VAL A 72 -0.11 7.11 0.74
N LEU A 73 0.78 8.10 0.86
CA LEU A 73 0.72 9.26 -0.03
C LEU A 73 1.60 8.99 -1.25
N PHE A 74 1.05 9.22 -2.40
CA PHE A 74 1.72 9.11 -3.69
C PHE A 74 1.73 10.51 -4.31
N ASP A 75 2.88 11.11 -4.41
CA ASP A 75 3.04 12.53 -4.77
C ASP A 75 2.13 13.47 -3.94
N GLY A 76 1.95 13.15 -2.65
CA GLY A 76 1.08 13.89 -1.73
C GLY A 76 -0.38 13.41 -1.67
N GLU A 77 -0.85 12.65 -2.64
CA GLU A 77 -2.25 12.19 -2.70
C GLU A 77 -2.45 10.81 -2.03
N PRO A 78 -3.54 10.61 -1.27
CA PRO A 78 -3.79 9.34 -0.58
C PRO A 78 -4.25 8.26 -1.56
N VAL A 79 -3.46 7.21 -1.71
CA VAL A 79 -3.76 6.07 -2.59
C VAL A 79 -3.76 4.74 -1.84
N ARG A 80 -4.43 3.75 -2.41
CA ARG A 80 -4.44 2.36 -1.91
C ARG A 80 -3.29 1.58 -2.55
N SER A 81 -2.18 1.42 -1.84
CA SER A 81 -0.97 0.76 -2.35
C SER A 81 -1.19 -0.70 -2.77
N CYS A 82 -2.20 -1.37 -2.25
CA CYS A 82 -2.59 -2.73 -2.68
C CYS A 82 -3.27 -2.79 -4.06
N LEU A 83 -3.56 -1.65 -4.69
CA LEU A 83 -4.14 -1.57 -6.03
C LEU A 83 -3.15 -1.02 -7.07
N MET A 84 -1.92 -0.76 -6.67
CA MET A 84 -0.87 -0.23 -7.54
C MET A 84 0.27 -1.23 -7.69
N PHE A 85 0.83 -1.33 -8.88
CA PHE A 85 2.09 -2.03 -9.07
C PHE A 85 3.27 -1.15 -8.64
N ALA A 86 4.27 -1.74 -8.02
CA ALA A 86 5.47 -1.02 -7.61
C ALA A 86 6.19 -0.35 -8.79
N VAL A 87 6.18 -0.99 -9.97
CA VAL A 87 6.76 -0.42 -11.20
C VAL A 87 6.08 0.87 -11.63
N SER A 88 4.80 1.06 -11.32
CA SER A 88 4.06 2.31 -11.60
C SER A 88 4.49 3.47 -10.70
N ALA A 89 5.15 3.18 -9.58
CA ALA A 89 5.67 4.19 -8.67
C ALA A 89 7.12 4.63 -9.02
N GLN A 90 7.68 4.09 -10.10
CA GLN A 90 9.03 4.44 -10.51
C GLN A 90 9.16 5.93 -10.84
N GLY A 91 10.10 6.61 -10.17
CA GLY A 91 10.35 8.05 -10.35
C GLY A 91 9.40 8.96 -9.57
N HIS A 92 8.46 8.40 -8.80
CA HIS A 92 7.51 9.13 -7.95
C HIS A 92 7.93 9.15 -6.48
N ASP A 93 7.30 10.03 -5.72
CA ASP A 93 7.46 10.15 -4.28
C ASP A 93 6.35 9.38 -3.55
N VAL A 94 6.76 8.50 -2.64
CA VAL A 94 5.85 7.74 -1.76
C VAL A 94 6.15 8.10 -0.32
N THR A 95 5.12 8.50 0.44
CA THR A 95 5.24 8.68 1.88
C THR A 95 4.42 7.61 2.58
N THR A 96 5.05 6.89 3.51
CA THR A 96 4.40 5.92 4.38
C THR A 96 4.22 6.49 5.79
N VAL A 97 3.50 5.79 6.65
CA VAL A 97 3.27 6.24 8.03
C VAL A 97 4.56 6.46 8.82
N GLU A 98 5.61 5.71 8.49
CA GLU A 98 6.95 5.87 9.08
C GLU A 98 7.62 7.19 8.68
N GLY A 99 7.24 7.75 7.53
CA GLY A 99 7.80 9.00 7.02
C GLY A 99 7.09 10.28 7.47
N LEU A 100 6.00 10.18 8.23
CA LEU A 100 5.25 11.35 8.70
C LEU A 100 5.91 12.09 9.88
N GLY A 101 6.66 11.38 10.69
CA GLY A 101 7.47 11.96 11.77
C GLY A 101 8.91 12.22 11.31
N ASN A 102 9.60 13.13 11.96
CA ASN A 102 11.02 13.38 11.66
C ASN A 102 11.91 12.24 12.14
N ASP A 103 11.51 11.54 13.17
CA ASP A 103 12.14 10.35 13.75
C ASP A 103 11.13 9.64 14.70
N PRO A 104 11.44 8.43 15.21
CA PRO A 104 10.54 7.69 16.11
C PRO A 104 10.20 8.41 17.43
N SER A 105 10.97 9.43 17.82
CA SER A 105 10.71 10.25 19.01
C SER A 105 9.90 11.52 18.70
N HIS A 106 9.67 11.84 17.42
CA HIS A 106 8.96 13.03 16.96
C HIS A 106 7.81 12.63 16.03
N LEU A 107 6.70 12.26 16.66
CA LEU A 107 5.46 11.94 15.95
C LEU A 107 4.91 13.17 15.21
N SER A 108 4.29 12.96 14.06
CA SER A 108 3.50 14.00 13.40
C SER A 108 2.31 14.42 14.27
N PRO A 109 1.75 15.63 14.08
CA PRO A 109 0.59 16.07 14.87
C PRO A 109 -0.58 15.08 14.87
N VAL A 110 -0.85 14.44 13.73
CA VAL A 110 -1.90 13.42 13.60
C VAL A 110 -1.57 12.17 14.40
N GLN A 111 -0.33 11.68 14.29
CA GLN A 111 0.13 10.52 15.07
C GLN A 111 0.07 10.79 16.57
N GLN A 112 0.47 11.99 16.99
CA GLN A 112 0.42 12.40 18.40
C GLN A 112 -1.03 12.45 18.89
N ALA A 113 -1.94 13.04 18.14
CA ALA A 113 -3.37 13.09 18.49
C ALA A 113 -3.97 11.67 18.64
N PHE A 114 -3.62 10.73 17.76
CA PHE A 114 -4.05 9.33 17.87
C PHE A 114 -3.54 8.68 19.16
N ALA A 115 -2.29 8.95 19.54
CA ALA A 115 -1.70 8.42 20.77
C ALA A 115 -2.36 9.03 22.04
N GLU A 116 -2.52 10.34 22.09
CA GLU A 116 -3.07 11.07 23.23
C GLU A 116 -4.56 10.80 23.44
N CYS A 117 -5.33 10.71 22.36
CA CYS A 117 -6.77 10.44 22.41
C CYS A 117 -7.11 8.95 22.44
N HIS A 118 -6.11 8.06 22.46
CA HIS A 118 -6.33 6.60 22.38
C HIS A 118 -7.23 6.20 21.21
N ALA A 119 -7.06 6.84 20.06
CA ALA A 119 -7.92 6.70 18.88
C ALA A 119 -7.66 5.39 18.12
N LEU A 120 -7.41 4.31 18.82
CA LEU A 120 -7.15 2.99 18.25
C LEU A 120 -7.64 1.87 19.20
N GLN A 121 -8.04 0.76 18.64
CA GLN A 121 -8.30 -0.50 19.35
C GLN A 121 -7.17 -1.49 19.03
N CYS A 122 -7.37 -2.37 18.03
CA CYS A 122 -6.32 -3.30 17.61
C CYS A 122 -5.17 -2.64 16.83
N GLY A 123 -5.33 -1.39 16.37
CA GLY A 123 -4.31 -0.62 15.67
C GLY A 123 -4.13 -0.96 14.18
N PHE A 124 -4.81 -1.97 13.65
CA PHE A 124 -4.56 -2.45 12.29
C PHE A 124 -4.93 -1.43 11.21
N CYS A 125 -6.02 -0.68 11.36
CA CYS A 125 -6.42 0.37 10.42
C CYS A 125 -5.73 1.72 10.69
N THR A 126 -5.10 1.89 11.85
CA THR A 126 -4.55 3.17 12.30
C THR A 126 -3.58 3.81 11.31
N PRO A 127 -2.59 3.11 10.73
CA PRO A 127 -1.70 3.72 9.75
C PRO A 127 -2.44 4.33 8.55
N GLY A 128 -3.41 3.59 8.00
CA GLY A 128 -4.20 4.07 6.87
C GLY A 128 -5.05 5.29 7.20
N PHE A 129 -5.63 5.36 8.40
CA PHE A 129 -6.36 6.54 8.88
C PHE A 129 -5.42 7.74 9.06
N VAL A 130 -4.27 7.55 9.70
CA VAL A 130 -3.27 8.60 9.89
C VAL A 130 -2.84 9.18 8.54
N MET A 131 -2.55 8.35 7.54
CA MET A 131 -2.19 8.80 6.18
C MET A 131 -3.32 9.61 5.53
N THR A 132 -4.56 9.10 5.61
CA THR A 132 -5.73 9.75 5.02
C THR A 132 -6.02 11.11 5.68
N ILE A 133 -5.95 11.17 7.01
CA ILE A 133 -6.20 12.41 7.76
C ILE A 133 -5.09 13.41 7.51
N THR A 134 -3.82 12.97 7.40
CA THR A 134 -2.72 13.88 7.07
C THR A 134 -2.96 14.57 5.73
N ALA A 135 -3.28 13.81 4.67
CA ALA A 135 -3.59 14.39 3.36
C ALA A 135 -4.82 15.31 3.39
N PHE A 136 -5.85 14.93 4.14
CA PHE A 136 -7.04 15.76 4.31
C PHE A 136 -6.73 17.11 4.97
N LEU A 137 -5.93 17.10 6.04
CA LEU A 137 -5.56 18.32 6.77
C LEU A 137 -4.58 19.22 5.99
N GLU A 138 -3.80 18.68 5.08
CA GLU A 138 -2.98 19.49 4.17
C GLU A 138 -3.85 20.33 3.22
N GLN A 139 -4.98 19.77 2.78
CA GLN A 139 -5.95 20.46 1.90
C GLN A 139 -6.96 21.31 2.70
N HIS A 140 -7.26 20.93 3.94
CA HIS A 140 -8.22 21.57 4.83
C HIS A 140 -7.59 21.79 6.21
N PRO A 141 -6.79 22.87 6.40
CA PRO A 141 -6.02 23.07 7.64
C PRO A 141 -6.85 23.29 8.91
N ASP A 142 -8.10 23.73 8.77
CA ASP A 142 -9.01 23.98 9.90
C ASP A 142 -10.44 23.49 9.56
N PRO A 143 -10.63 22.17 9.42
CA PRO A 143 -11.91 21.63 9.03
C PRO A 143 -12.92 21.68 10.17
N THR A 144 -14.18 21.95 9.83
CA THR A 144 -15.29 21.77 10.78
C THR A 144 -15.51 20.27 11.05
N PRO A 145 -16.16 19.90 12.18
CA PRO A 145 -16.49 18.50 12.46
C PRO A 145 -17.37 17.84 11.40
N ASP A 146 -18.16 18.60 10.66
CA ASP A 146 -19.01 18.08 9.59
C ASP A 146 -18.22 17.81 8.30
N GLU A 147 -17.18 18.60 8.02
CA GLU A 147 -16.26 18.37 6.89
C GLU A 147 -15.32 17.19 7.13
N ALA A 148 -15.03 16.88 8.40
CA ALA A 148 -14.16 15.76 8.79
C ALA A 148 -14.88 14.39 8.85
N ARG A 149 -16.19 14.32 8.60
CA ARG A 149 -17.01 13.10 8.58
C ARG A 149 -17.18 12.49 7.21
#